data_f418f1356d43b503ff75924c4047be8c
#
_entry.id   f418f1356d43b503ff75924c4047be8c
#
_cell.length_a   1.000
_cell.length_b   1.000
_cell.length_c   1.000
_cell.angle_alpha   90.00
_cell.angle_beta   90.00
_cell.angle_gamma   90.00
#
_symmetry.space_group_name_H-M   'P 1'
#
loop_
_entity.id
_entity.type
_entity.pdbx_description
1 polymer ?
#
loop_
_entity_poly.entity_id
_entity_poly.type
_entity_poly.pdbx_seq_one_letter_code
_entity_poly.pdbx_strand_id
1 'polypeptide(L)'
;PALSIAGAVQSQKLAVRAISHLQSLPGGDIKLLCDTVVDSVRDLTGYDRVMVYKFHEDEHGEVVAESKRDDLEPYIGLHYPATDIPQASRFLFKQNRVRMIVDCYASPVRVVQDDRLTQSICLVGSTLRAPHGCHAQYMTNMGSIASLAMAIIINGNEEDGNGVNTGGRNSMRLWGLVVCHHTSARCIPFPLRCACEFLMQAFGLQLNMELQLALQVSEKRVLRMQTLLCDMLLRDSPTGIVTQRPSIMDLVKCNGAAFLYQGKYYSLGVAPTEAQINDIGEWLLANHSDSTGLSTDSLGDAGYPRAAALGDAVCGMAVACITKRDFLFWFRSHTEKEIKWGGAKHHPEDKDDGQRMHPRASFQAFLEVVKSRCQPWETAEMDAIHSLQLILRDSFKESEAMDSKASAPGGVQPHGDDMAEQGLQEIGTVAREMIRLIETATVPIFAVDIDGCINGWNAKIAELTGLSVEEAMGKSLVRDLIYKEYEETADRLLSCALKGDEGKNVEVKLKTFAPELQGKAVFVVVNACSSKDYLNNIVGVCFVGQDVIGHKIVMDKFINIQGDYKAIIHSPNPLIPPIFAADENTCCIEWNTAMEKLTGWPRSEVIG
;
A
#
# COMPACT_ATOMS: atom_id res chain seq x y z
N PRO A 1 35.06 -25.43 10.14
CA PRO A 1 34.44 -25.10 8.83
C PRO A 1 33.13 -25.89 8.58
N ALA A 2 33.11 -27.22 8.86
CA ALA A 2 31.90 -28.04 8.63
C ALA A 2 30.70 -27.60 9.45
N LEU A 3 30.86 -27.21 10.70
CA LEU A 3 29.80 -26.69 11.58
C LEU A 3 29.26 -25.33 11.06
N SER A 4 30.09 -24.49 10.45
CA SER A 4 29.66 -23.21 9.89
C SER A 4 28.83 -23.38 8.60
N ILE A 5 29.17 -24.37 7.79
CA ILE A 5 28.40 -24.72 6.58
C ILE A 5 27.05 -25.32 6.95
N ALA A 6 27.00 -26.25 7.90
CA ALA A 6 25.74 -26.82 8.41
C ALA A 6 24.83 -25.73 9.00
N GLY A 7 25.38 -24.79 9.75
CA GLY A 7 24.62 -23.63 10.26
C GLY A 7 24.09 -22.72 9.17
N ALA A 8 24.86 -22.49 8.10
CA ALA A 8 24.41 -21.69 6.95
C ALA A 8 23.24 -22.35 6.20
N VAL A 9 23.37 -23.65 5.96
CA VAL A 9 22.34 -24.46 5.29
C VAL A 9 21.05 -24.47 6.12
N GLN A 10 21.16 -24.64 7.43
CA GLN A 10 20.00 -24.63 8.31
C GLN A 10 19.33 -23.24 8.36
N SER A 11 20.11 -22.18 8.39
CA SER A 11 19.58 -20.81 8.36
C SER A 11 18.79 -20.53 7.07
N GLN A 12 19.29 -20.99 5.92
CA GLN A 12 18.59 -20.85 4.65
C GLN A 12 17.30 -21.68 4.61
N LYS A 13 17.32 -22.92 5.08
CA LYS A 13 16.13 -23.78 5.13
C LYS A 13 15.03 -23.16 5.99
N LEU A 14 15.38 -22.62 7.15
CA LEU A 14 14.43 -21.94 8.04
C LEU A 14 13.86 -20.66 7.40
N ALA A 15 14.69 -19.88 6.72
CA ALA A 15 14.21 -18.69 6.00
C ALA A 15 13.25 -19.06 4.87
N VAL A 16 13.57 -20.09 4.08
CA VAL A 16 12.69 -20.62 3.03
C VAL A 16 11.34 -21.05 3.60
N ARG A 17 11.35 -21.78 4.72
CA ARG A 17 10.11 -22.19 5.41
C ARG A 17 9.30 -20.98 5.88
N ALA A 18 9.93 -19.99 6.47
CA ALA A 18 9.28 -18.76 6.92
C ALA A 18 8.65 -17.99 5.73
N ILE A 19 9.36 -17.88 4.59
CA ILE A 19 8.84 -17.24 3.38
C ILE A 19 7.65 -18.02 2.82
N SER A 20 7.75 -19.34 2.72
CA SER A 20 6.64 -20.18 2.25
C SER A 20 5.42 -20.04 3.15
N HIS A 21 5.62 -19.91 4.48
CA HIS A 21 4.54 -19.68 5.42
C HIS A 21 3.89 -18.31 5.19
N LEU A 22 4.68 -17.23 5.02
CA LEU A 22 4.15 -15.91 4.69
C LEU A 22 3.32 -15.93 3.39
N GLN A 23 3.78 -16.64 2.37
CA GLN A 23 3.10 -16.75 1.08
C GLN A 23 1.82 -17.60 1.12
N SER A 24 1.70 -18.50 2.09
CA SER A 24 0.51 -19.35 2.27
C SER A 24 -0.62 -18.66 3.04
N LEU A 25 -0.38 -17.46 3.59
CA LEU A 25 -1.39 -16.72 4.34
C LEU A 25 -2.53 -16.28 3.41
N PRO A 26 -3.78 -16.29 3.91
CA PRO A 26 -4.89 -15.69 3.17
C PRO A 26 -4.64 -14.19 2.99
N GLY A 27 -4.81 -13.68 1.77
CA GLY A 27 -4.65 -12.26 1.47
C GLY A 27 -5.71 -11.39 2.18
N GLY A 28 -5.39 -10.10 2.36
CA GLY A 28 -6.31 -9.10 2.92
C GLY A 28 -6.15 -8.84 4.43
N ASP A 29 -5.20 -9.50 5.10
CA ASP A 29 -4.95 -9.28 6.53
C ASP A 29 -3.47 -8.92 6.81
N ILE A 30 -3.20 -7.61 6.79
CA ILE A 30 -1.88 -7.04 7.08
C ILE A 30 -1.45 -7.35 8.53
N LYS A 31 -2.39 -7.42 9.48
CA LYS A 31 -2.07 -7.73 10.86
C LYS A 31 -1.55 -9.14 10.99
N LEU A 32 -2.25 -10.12 10.43
CA LEU A 32 -1.83 -11.52 10.43
C LEU A 32 -0.45 -11.69 9.77
N LEU A 33 -0.18 -10.95 8.68
CA LEU A 33 1.11 -10.95 8.01
C LEU A 33 2.23 -10.42 8.91
N CYS A 34 1.99 -9.32 9.65
CA CYS A 34 2.93 -8.75 10.60
C CYS A 34 3.16 -9.67 11.82
N ASP A 35 2.10 -10.27 12.37
CA ASP A 35 2.20 -11.21 13.49
C ASP A 35 3.02 -12.45 13.08
N THR A 36 2.79 -12.99 11.88
CA THR A 36 3.53 -14.15 11.37
C THR A 36 5.02 -13.84 11.15
N VAL A 37 5.38 -12.65 10.69
CA VAL A 37 6.78 -12.30 10.47
C VAL A 37 7.55 -12.14 11.79
N VAL A 38 6.94 -11.55 12.83
CA VAL A 38 7.63 -11.41 14.13
C VAL A 38 7.89 -12.75 14.78
N ASP A 39 6.94 -13.69 14.69
CA ASP A 39 7.14 -15.05 15.18
C ASP A 39 8.24 -15.78 14.39
N SER A 40 8.19 -15.71 13.07
CA SER A 40 9.21 -16.32 12.20
C SER A 40 10.62 -15.78 12.47
N VAL A 41 10.75 -14.47 12.63
CA VAL A 41 12.05 -13.83 12.93
C VAL A 41 12.52 -14.20 14.33
N ARG A 42 11.62 -14.27 15.31
CA ARG A 42 11.97 -14.69 16.67
C ARG A 42 12.49 -16.14 16.70
N ASP A 43 11.81 -17.04 16.01
CA ASP A 43 12.24 -18.45 15.89
C ASP A 43 13.59 -18.57 15.17
N LEU A 44 13.82 -17.79 14.12
CA LEU A 44 15.08 -17.76 13.39
C LEU A 44 16.25 -17.23 14.21
N THR A 45 16.02 -16.15 14.95
CA THR A 45 17.11 -15.37 15.57
C THR A 45 17.25 -15.65 17.06
N GLY A 46 16.18 -16.09 17.71
CA GLY A 46 16.11 -16.35 19.14
C GLY A 46 16.30 -15.08 19.99
N TYR A 47 15.90 -13.91 19.49
CA TYR A 47 15.84 -12.69 20.28
C TYR A 47 14.69 -12.77 21.30
N ASP A 48 14.83 -12.08 22.43
CA ASP A 48 13.82 -12.08 23.50
C ASP A 48 12.53 -11.40 23.06
N ARG A 49 12.64 -10.37 22.20
CA ARG A 49 11.55 -9.59 21.64
C ARG A 49 11.82 -9.30 20.18
N VAL A 50 10.80 -9.48 19.36
CA VAL A 50 10.78 -9.07 17.96
C VAL A 50 9.49 -8.30 17.71
N MET A 51 9.57 -7.15 17.07
CA MET A 51 8.41 -6.29 16.81
C MET A 51 8.47 -5.68 15.41
N VAL A 52 7.30 -5.46 14.81
CA VAL A 52 7.13 -4.62 13.63
C VAL A 52 6.81 -3.22 14.08
N TYR A 53 7.69 -2.29 13.73
CA TYR A 53 7.59 -0.87 14.01
C TYR A 53 7.23 -0.15 12.70
N LYS A 54 6.02 0.38 12.60
CA LYS A 54 5.49 1.10 11.43
C LYS A 54 5.75 2.59 11.57
N PHE A 55 6.18 3.27 10.51
CA PHE A 55 6.19 4.73 10.42
C PHE A 55 4.87 5.25 9.89
N HIS A 56 4.31 6.27 10.53
CA HIS A 56 3.15 7.02 10.08
C HIS A 56 3.57 8.20 9.18
N GLU A 57 2.60 8.89 8.59
CA GLU A 57 2.85 10.02 7.67
C GLU A 57 3.49 11.22 8.36
N ASP A 58 3.13 11.48 9.62
CA ASP A 58 3.76 12.48 10.49
C ASP A 58 5.08 12.01 11.10
N GLU A 59 5.61 10.88 10.61
CA GLU A 59 6.88 10.28 10.99
C GLU A 59 6.95 9.66 12.40
N HIS A 60 5.92 9.75 13.25
CA HIS A 60 5.91 8.97 14.49
C HIS A 60 5.84 7.46 14.19
N GLY A 61 6.24 6.65 15.13
CA GLY A 61 6.23 5.20 14.96
C GLY A 61 5.23 4.51 15.87
N GLU A 62 4.72 3.35 15.43
CA GLU A 62 3.81 2.49 16.18
C GLU A 62 4.28 1.04 16.13
N VAL A 63 4.21 0.34 17.24
CA VAL A 63 4.42 -1.11 17.28
C VAL A 63 3.13 -1.82 16.90
N VAL A 64 3.06 -2.34 15.66
CA VAL A 64 1.85 -2.97 15.10
C VAL A 64 1.79 -4.48 15.28
N ALA A 65 2.92 -5.12 15.55
CA ALA A 65 3.02 -6.55 15.86
C ALA A 65 4.20 -6.81 16.81
N GLU A 66 4.08 -7.78 17.69
CA GLU A 66 5.11 -8.12 18.66
C GLU A 66 5.07 -9.61 19.03
N SER A 67 6.26 -10.25 19.04
CA SER A 67 6.49 -11.56 19.63
C SER A 67 7.58 -11.43 20.68
N LYS A 68 7.29 -11.82 21.91
CA LYS A 68 8.18 -11.58 23.06
C LYS A 68 8.22 -12.76 24.03
N ARG A 69 9.21 -12.77 24.90
CA ARG A 69 9.28 -13.65 26.06
C ARG A 69 8.22 -13.20 27.11
N ASP A 70 7.60 -14.14 27.79
CA ASP A 70 6.44 -13.89 28.65
C ASP A 70 6.70 -12.95 29.83
N ASP A 71 7.95 -12.89 30.31
CA ASP A 71 8.39 -12.05 31.43
C ASP A 71 8.62 -10.57 31.04
N LEU A 72 8.55 -10.23 29.75
CA LEU A 72 8.74 -8.87 29.26
C LEU A 72 7.41 -8.12 29.15
N GLU A 73 7.42 -6.82 29.47
CA GLU A 73 6.25 -5.97 29.26
C GLU A 73 5.93 -5.81 27.77
N PRO A 74 4.64 -5.77 27.36
CA PRO A 74 4.26 -5.62 25.96
C PRO A 74 4.47 -4.18 25.47
N TYR A 75 4.95 -4.07 24.21
CA TYR A 75 5.06 -2.80 23.48
C TYR A 75 4.02 -2.67 22.37
N ILE A 76 3.26 -3.72 22.13
CA ILE A 76 2.19 -3.69 21.10
C ILE A 76 1.24 -2.53 21.31
N GLY A 77 0.97 -1.75 20.25
CA GLY A 77 0.12 -0.55 20.27
C GLY A 77 0.75 0.68 20.91
N LEU A 78 2.04 0.64 21.30
CA LEU A 78 2.74 1.82 21.78
C LEU A 78 3.22 2.68 20.60
N HIS A 79 3.01 3.99 20.75
CA HIS A 79 3.49 5.01 19.83
C HIS A 79 4.77 5.67 20.36
N TYR A 80 5.65 6.04 19.47
CA TYR A 80 6.95 6.64 19.74
C TYR A 80 7.16 7.89 18.88
N PRO A 81 7.74 8.97 19.41
CA PRO A 81 7.95 10.20 18.65
C PRO A 81 8.96 10.00 17.50
N ALA A 82 8.84 10.81 16.45
CA ALA A 82 9.73 10.79 15.28
C ALA A 82 11.20 10.98 15.66
N THR A 83 11.49 11.71 16.72
CA THR A 83 12.84 11.99 17.23
C THR A 83 13.59 10.76 17.75
N ASP A 84 12.89 9.66 18.08
CA ASP A 84 13.54 8.40 18.50
C ASP A 84 14.33 7.74 17.37
N ILE A 85 13.86 7.88 16.12
CA ILE A 85 14.55 7.40 14.92
C ILE A 85 14.64 8.57 13.92
N PRO A 86 15.69 9.42 14.03
CA PRO A 86 15.83 10.61 13.20
C PRO A 86 15.87 10.33 11.69
N GLN A 87 15.52 11.30 10.86
CA GLN A 87 15.52 11.19 9.39
C GLN A 87 16.82 10.66 8.81
N ALA A 88 17.98 11.10 9.34
CA ALA A 88 19.28 10.59 8.93
C ALA A 88 19.42 9.08 9.13
N SER A 89 18.90 8.55 10.24
CA SER A 89 18.91 7.11 10.51
C SER A 89 17.96 6.37 9.56
N ARG A 90 16.78 6.93 9.28
CA ARG A 90 15.81 6.35 8.32
C ARG A 90 16.38 6.32 6.91
N PHE A 91 17.04 7.38 6.47
CA PHE A 91 17.75 7.41 5.18
C PHE A 91 18.82 6.31 5.09
N LEU A 92 19.60 6.13 6.17
CA LEU A 92 20.60 5.07 6.22
C LEU A 92 19.98 3.65 6.22
N PHE A 93 18.78 3.44 6.76
CA PHE A 93 18.07 2.16 6.66
C PHE A 93 17.60 1.84 5.23
N LYS A 94 17.32 2.85 4.40
CA LYS A 94 17.05 2.61 2.96
C LYS A 94 18.28 2.06 2.23
N GLN A 95 19.48 2.52 2.61
CA GLN A 95 20.74 2.08 1.99
C GLN A 95 21.24 0.75 2.57
N ASN A 96 21.23 0.62 3.89
CA ASN A 96 21.76 -0.51 4.66
C ASN A 96 20.63 -1.14 5.46
N ARG A 97 20.00 -2.13 4.89
CA ARG A 97 18.72 -2.70 5.36
C ARG A 97 18.82 -3.44 6.69
N VAL A 98 20.02 -3.89 7.09
CA VAL A 98 20.25 -4.65 8.31
C VAL A 98 21.33 -3.98 9.15
N ARG A 99 21.03 -3.73 10.43
CA ARG A 99 21.94 -3.13 11.39
C ARG A 99 21.88 -3.88 12.70
N MET A 100 23.04 -4.18 13.27
CA MET A 100 23.15 -4.98 14.48
C MET A 100 24.06 -4.32 15.50
N ILE A 101 23.60 -4.25 16.74
CA ILE A 101 24.36 -3.93 17.93
C ILE A 101 24.44 -5.22 18.76
N VAL A 102 25.63 -5.74 18.91
CA VAL A 102 25.86 -7.02 19.61
C VAL A 102 25.76 -6.84 21.13
N ASP A 103 26.31 -5.73 21.62
CA ASP A 103 26.35 -5.38 23.04
C ASP A 103 26.52 -3.85 23.15
N CYS A 104 25.55 -3.18 23.76
CA CYS A 104 25.60 -1.73 23.93
C CYS A 104 26.60 -1.26 25.00
N TYR A 105 27.09 -2.15 25.85
CA TYR A 105 28.11 -1.86 26.87
C TYR A 105 29.53 -2.15 26.36
N ALA A 106 29.68 -2.85 25.24
CA ALA A 106 31.00 -3.18 24.71
C ALA A 106 31.75 -1.93 24.26
N SER A 107 33.00 -1.85 24.61
CA SER A 107 33.90 -0.78 24.14
C SER A 107 34.04 -0.84 22.61
N PRO A 108 33.99 0.30 21.90
CA PRO A 108 34.20 0.34 20.45
C PRO A 108 35.52 -0.30 20.05
N VAL A 109 35.48 -1.14 19.02
CA VAL A 109 36.70 -1.76 18.47
C VAL A 109 37.49 -0.73 17.67
N ARG A 110 38.80 -0.61 17.95
CA ARG A 110 39.68 0.28 17.19
C ARG A 110 39.84 -0.26 15.76
N VAL A 111 39.53 0.59 14.78
CA VAL A 111 39.81 0.30 13.37
C VAL A 111 41.24 0.69 13.07
N VAL A 112 42.02 -0.24 12.52
CA VAL A 112 43.40 0.01 12.05
C VAL A 112 43.38 0.07 10.52
N GLN A 113 43.90 1.14 9.96
CA GLN A 113 44.03 1.32 8.51
C GLN A 113 45.46 1.58 8.13
N ASP A 114 45.82 1.35 6.86
CA ASP A 114 47.13 1.63 6.30
C ASP A 114 47.38 3.14 6.24
N ASP A 115 48.54 3.60 6.65
CA ASP A 115 48.93 5.02 6.68
C ASP A 115 48.98 5.66 5.27
N ARG A 116 49.01 4.84 4.22
CA ARG A 116 48.94 5.30 2.82
C ARG A 116 47.53 5.77 2.41
N LEU A 117 46.51 5.43 3.18
CA LEU A 117 45.15 5.93 2.96
C LEU A 117 45.04 7.37 3.48
N THR A 118 44.86 8.30 2.57
CA THR A 118 44.76 9.75 2.87
C THR A 118 43.46 10.13 3.58
N GLN A 119 42.43 9.28 3.52
CA GLN A 119 41.14 9.49 4.16
C GLN A 119 40.78 8.29 5.05
N SER A 120 40.10 8.58 6.15
CA SER A 120 39.58 7.55 7.05
C SER A 120 38.54 6.69 6.35
N ILE A 121 38.56 5.38 6.59
CA ILE A 121 37.56 4.45 6.07
C ILE A 121 36.17 4.81 6.63
N CYS A 122 35.22 5.03 5.74
CA CYS A 122 33.82 5.27 6.12
C CYS A 122 33.14 3.95 6.46
N LEU A 123 32.73 3.78 7.73
CA LEU A 123 32.01 2.59 8.21
C LEU A 123 30.50 2.82 8.36
N VAL A 124 29.96 3.91 7.83
CA VAL A 124 28.53 4.23 7.90
C VAL A 124 27.67 3.12 7.31
N GLY A 125 28.14 2.45 6.25
CA GLY A 125 27.50 1.30 5.61
C GLY A 125 27.68 -0.04 6.31
N SER A 126 28.36 -0.10 7.46
CA SER A 126 28.59 -1.36 8.18
C SER A 126 27.31 -1.89 8.84
N THR A 127 27.05 -3.19 8.73
CA THR A 127 25.95 -3.87 9.43
C THR A 127 26.20 -3.92 10.93
N LEU A 128 27.45 -4.19 11.35
CA LEU A 128 27.87 -4.19 12.75
C LEU A 128 28.11 -2.75 13.19
N ARG A 129 27.49 -2.36 14.29
CA ARG A 129 27.57 -0.98 14.81
C ARG A 129 28.06 -0.97 16.25
N ALA A 130 28.96 -0.03 16.55
CA ALA A 130 29.13 0.46 17.90
C ALA A 130 28.12 1.59 18.12
N PRO A 131 27.23 1.53 19.12
CA PRO A 131 26.28 2.59 19.37
C PRO A 131 26.98 3.85 19.87
N HIS A 132 26.51 5.02 19.46
CA HIS A 132 26.90 6.28 20.08
C HIS A 132 26.43 6.29 21.54
N GLY A 133 27.13 7.02 22.42
CA GLY A 133 26.83 7.05 23.86
C GLY A 133 25.37 7.33 24.20
N CYS A 134 24.73 8.28 23.50
CA CYS A 134 23.30 8.55 23.68
C CYS A 134 22.41 7.36 23.31
N HIS A 135 22.73 6.67 22.21
CA HIS A 135 21.96 5.50 21.79
C HIS A 135 22.21 4.29 22.70
N ALA A 136 23.43 4.11 23.18
CA ALA A 136 23.76 3.10 24.19
C ALA A 136 22.95 3.34 25.48
N GLN A 137 22.88 4.58 25.95
CA GLN A 137 22.08 4.95 27.11
C GLN A 137 20.57 4.73 26.87
N TYR A 138 20.06 5.07 25.69
CA TYR A 138 18.68 4.80 25.28
C TYR A 138 18.35 3.30 25.35
N MET A 139 19.21 2.45 24.78
CA MET A 139 19.05 0.99 24.84
C MET A 139 19.08 0.48 26.30
N THR A 140 20.01 0.97 27.09
CA THR A 140 20.12 0.62 28.52
C THR A 140 18.85 0.98 29.28
N ASN A 141 18.34 2.18 29.09
CA ASN A 141 17.11 2.65 29.74
C ASN A 141 15.87 1.84 29.33
N MET A 142 15.86 1.32 28.09
CA MET A 142 14.83 0.41 27.58
C MET A 142 15.01 -1.05 28.06
N GLY A 143 16.12 -1.38 28.75
CA GLY A 143 16.44 -2.73 29.18
C GLY A 143 16.94 -3.65 28.06
N SER A 144 17.38 -3.10 26.93
CA SER A 144 17.91 -3.85 25.78
C SER A 144 19.41 -3.73 25.70
N ILE A 145 20.13 -4.85 25.65
CA ILE A 145 21.59 -4.88 25.54
C ILE A 145 22.03 -5.12 24.09
N ALA A 146 21.36 -6.01 23.39
CA ALA A 146 21.60 -6.28 21.97
C ALA A 146 20.38 -5.93 21.12
N SER A 147 20.62 -5.44 19.90
CA SER A 147 19.55 -5.10 18.96
C SER A 147 19.93 -5.52 17.54
N LEU A 148 18.92 -5.99 16.79
CA LEU A 148 18.96 -6.20 15.35
C LEU A 148 17.78 -5.45 14.75
N ALA A 149 18.06 -4.47 13.90
CA ALA A 149 17.03 -3.71 13.17
C ALA A 149 17.12 -3.99 11.67
N MET A 150 16.00 -4.30 11.06
CA MET A 150 15.87 -4.66 9.64
C MET A 150 14.81 -3.78 8.98
N ALA A 151 15.14 -3.20 7.83
CA ALA A 151 14.26 -2.30 7.11
C ALA A 151 13.17 -3.05 6.34
N ILE A 152 11.95 -2.56 6.43
CA ILE A 152 10.82 -2.97 5.61
C ILE A 152 10.66 -1.92 4.50
N ILE A 153 11.00 -2.30 3.28
CA ILE A 153 10.96 -1.41 2.11
C ILE A 153 9.79 -1.84 1.23
N ILE A 154 8.97 -0.87 0.86
CA ILE A 154 7.89 -1.05 -0.12
C ILE A 154 8.10 -0.11 -1.31
N ASN A 155 7.42 -0.36 -2.42
CA ASN A 155 7.40 0.57 -3.54
C ASN A 155 6.55 1.79 -3.14
N GLY A 156 7.07 3.00 -3.34
CA GLY A 156 6.32 4.25 -3.14
C GLY A 156 5.53 4.60 -4.40
N ASN A 157 4.31 5.11 -4.22
CA ASN A 157 3.59 5.80 -5.28
C ASN A 157 4.23 7.17 -5.48
N GLU A 158 4.29 7.68 -6.72
CA GLU A 158 4.96 8.94 -7.09
C GLU A 158 4.26 10.22 -6.60
N GLU A 159 3.24 10.12 -5.75
CA GLU A 159 2.44 11.27 -5.29
C GLU A 159 3.08 12.14 -4.20
N ASP A 160 4.26 11.78 -3.67
CA ASP A 160 5.00 12.67 -2.76
C ASP A 160 5.68 13.78 -3.56
N GLY A 161 4.87 14.80 -3.91
CA GLY A 161 5.23 15.98 -4.66
C GLY A 161 6.34 16.79 -4.02
N ASN A 162 7.56 16.60 -4.49
CA ASN A 162 8.52 17.68 -4.61
C ASN A 162 9.48 17.39 -5.80
N GLY A 163 9.20 18.09 -6.87
CA GLY A 163 9.80 17.91 -8.18
C GLY A 163 11.31 17.95 -8.21
N VAL A 164 11.87 16.84 -8.65
CA VAL A 164 12.94 16.81 -9.63
C VAL A 164 12.75 15.51 -10.40
N ASN A 165 12.35 15.62 -11.66
CA ASN A 165 12.35 14.52 -12.63
C ASN A 165 13.75 13.93 -12.74
N THR A 166 14.02 12.86 -12.01
CA THR A 166 15.13 11.96 -12.28
C THR A 166 14.53 10.62 -12.68
N GLY A 167 14.59 10.35 -13.98
CA GLY A 167 13.98 9.23 -14.69
C GLY A 167 13.86 7.92 -13.92
N GLY A 168 12.66 7.39 -13.85
CA GLY A 168 12.36 5.95 -13.87
C GLY A 168 12.95 5.06 -12.78
N ARG A 169 13.17 5.53 -11.55
CA ARG A 169 13.45 4.66 -10.40
C ARG A 169 12.22 4.62 -9.50
N ASN A 170 11.57 3.47 -9.41
CA ASN A 170 10.56 3.19 -8.38
C ASN A 170 11.04 3.78 -7.06
N SER A 171 10.33 4.78 -6.56
CA SER A 171 10.63 5.44 -5.29
C SER A 171 10.48 4.41 -4.17
N MET A 172 11.59 3.95 -3.61
CA MET A 172 11.58 3.01 -2.47
C MET A 172 11.22 3.77 -1.20
N ARG A 173 10.10 3.40 -0.58
CA ARG A 173 9.62 3.95 0.68
C ARG A 173 10.01 3.03 1.84
N LEU A 174 10.57 3.60 2.91
CA LEU A 174 10.74 2.90 4.18
C LEU A 174 9.40 2.91 4.91
N TRP A 175 8.71 1.76 4.90
CA TRP A 175 7.42 1.62 5.56
C TRP A 175 7.56 1.42 7.08
N GLY A 176 8.62 0.72 7.50
CA GLY A 176 8.85 0.41 8.89
C GLY A 176 10.13 -0.37 9.12
N LEU A 177 10.27 -0.88 10.32
CA LEU A 177 11.40 -1.71 10.74
C LEU A 177 10.89 -2.99 11.42
N VAL A 178 11.57 -4.11 11.22
CA VAL A 178 11.52 -5.23 12.17
C VAL A 178 12.65 -5.04 13.15
N VAL A 179 12.30 -4.83 14.42
CA VAL A 179 13.27 -4.55 15.50
C VAL A 179 13.29 -5.71 16.49
N CYS A 180 14.48 -6.24 16.69
CA CYS A 180 14.73 -7.33 17.65
C CYS A 180 15.52 -6.80 18.83
N HIS A 181 15.12 -7.12 20.06
CA HIS A 181 15.80 -6.76 21.29
C HIS A 181 16.15 -7.99 22.11
N HIS A 182 17.29 -7.95 22.79
CA HIS A 182 17.74 -9.01 23.68
C HIS A 182 18.31 -8.43 24.97
N THR A 183 18.05 -9.11 26.08
CA THR A 183 18.44 -8.68 27.42
C THR A 183 19.88 -9.02 27.78
N SER A 184 20.61 -9.72 26.90
CA SER A 184 22.05 -9.99 27.01
C SER A 184 22.73 -9.80 25.66
N ALA A 185 24.08 -9.76 25.66
CA ALA A 185 24.84 -9.65 24.41
C ALA A 185 24.51 -10.79 23.45
N ARG A 186 24.22 -10.43 22.18
CA ARG A 186 23.83 -11.40 21.16
C ARG A 186 24.37 -11.03 19.80
N CYS A 187 25.08 -11.99 19.17
CA CYS A 187 25.61 -11.86 17.83
C CYS A 187 24.93 -12.86 16.88
N ILE A 188 24.40 -12.38 15.78
CA ILE A 188 23.83 -13.20 14.71
C ILE A 188 24.89 -13.42 13.63
N PRO A 189 25.23 -14.67 13.29
CA PRO A 189 26.24 -14.96 12.27
C PRO A 189 25.80 -14.50 10.89
N PHE A 190 26.77 -14.23 10.01
CA PHE A 190 26.52 -13.67 8.67
C PHE A 190 25.47 -14.46 7.87
N PRO A 191 25.51 -15.80 7.78
CA PRO A 191 24.52 -16.55 7.00
C PRO A 191 23.08 -16.34 7.49
N LEU A 192 22.88 -16.25 8.80
CA LEU A 192 21.56 -16.00 9.38
C LEU A 192 21.09 -14.56 9.15
N ARG A 193 22.03 -13.58 9.18
CA ARG A 193 21.70 -12.19 8.81
C ARG A 193 21.23 -12.08 7.35
N CYS A 194 21.93 -12.75 6.42
CA CYS A 194 21.51 -12.82 5.02
C CYS A 194 20.13 -13.48 4.86
N ALA A 195 19.87 -14.55 5.62
CA ALA A 195 18.57 -15.21 5.63
C ALA A 195 17.45 -14.27 6.13
N CYS A 196 17.70 -13.51 7.19
CA CYS A 196 16.78 -12.50 7.71
C CYS A 196 16.57 -11.36 6.71
N GLU A 197 17.62 -10.86 6.06
CA GLU A 197 17.51 -9.82 5.04
C GLU A 197 16.64 -10.27 3.86
N PHE A 198 16.80 -11.51 3.43
CA PHE A 198 15.98 -12.09 2.38
C PHE A 198 14.52 -12.25 2.81
N LEU A 199 14.28 -12.71 4.03
CA LEU A 199 12.93 -12.78 4.62
C LEU A 199 12.27 -11.38 4.64
N MET A 200 13.03 -10.33 4.99
CA MET A 200 12.51 -8.95 4.98
C MET A 200 12.18 -8.44 3.58
N GLN A 201 12.94 -8.84 2.56
CA GLN A 201 12.61 -8.52 1.17
C GLN A 201 11.30 -9.19 0.73
N ALA A 202 11.11 -10.47 1.05
CA ALA A 202 9.89 -11.20 0.77
C ALA A 202 8.69 -10.61 1.54
N PHE A 203 8.87 -10.31 2.83
CA PHE A 203 7.85 -9.67 3.65
C PHE A 203 7.45 -8.28 3.12
N GLY A 204 8.43 -7.43 2.77
CA GLY A 204 8.14 -6.10 2.21
C GLY A 204 7.38 -6.17 0.90
N LEU A 205 7.67 -7.16 0.05
CA LEU A 205 6.93 -7.38 -1.18
C LEU A 205 5.49 -7.82 -0.91
N GLN A 206 5.30 -8.82 -0.03
CA GLN A 206 3.97 -9.30 0.33
C GLN A 206 3.14 -8.18 0.98
N LEU A 207 3.74 -7.42 1.89
CA LEU A 207 3.11 -6.26 2.51
C LEU A 207 2.69 -5.21 1.48
N ASN A 208 3.54 -4.91 0.50
CA ASN A 208 3.20 -4.00 -0.58
C ASN A 208 1.99 -4.49 -1.40
N MET A 209 1.95 -5.78 -1.71
CA MET A 209 0.80 -6.39 -2.40
C MET A 209 -0.48 -6.27 -1.58
N GLU A 210 -0.44 -6.53 -0.27
CA GLU A 210 -1.59 -6.40 0.61
C GLU A 210 -2.09 -4.94 0.74
N LEU A 211 -1.15 -3.98 0.84
CA LEU A 211 -1.48 -2.56 0.86
C LEU A 211 -2.14 -2.12 -0.45
N GLN A 212 -1.61 -2.53 -1.60
CA GLN A 212 -2.19 -2.24 -2.90
C GLN A 212 -3.56 -2.89 -3.08
N LEU A 213 -3.71 -4.15 -2.64
CA LEU A 213 -5.00 -4.84 -2.69
C LEU A 213 -6.06 -4.11 -1.85
N ALA A 214 -5.70 -3.69 -0.63
CA ALA A 214 -6.61 -2.94 0.24
C ALA A 214 -7.04 -1.61 -0.40
N LEU A 215 -6.10 -0.90 -1.05
CA LEU A 215 -6.38 0.33 -1.79
C LEU A 215 -7.33 0.06 -2.96
N GLN A 216 -7.03 -0.92 -3.81
CA GLN A 216 -7.87 -1.28 -4.96
C GLN A 216 -9.30 -1.69 -4.55
N VAL A 217 -9.45 -2.44 -3.45
CA VAL A 217 -10.78 -2.80 -2.93
C VAL A 217 -11.55 -1.56 -2.48
N SER A 218 -10.87 -0.60 -1.84
CA SER A 218 -11.46 0.67 -1.44
C SER A 218 -11.88 1.50 -2.65
N GLU A 219 -11.01 1.68 -3.64
CA GLU A 219 -11.28 2.40 -4.89
C GLU A 219 -12.45 1.77 -5.68
N LYS A 220 -12.45 0.44 -5.82
CA LYS A 220 -13.54 -0.27 -6.50
C LYS A 220 -14.88 -0.10 -5.79
N ARG A 221 -14.88 -0.08 -4.45
CA ARG A 221 -16.09 0.20 -3.66
C ARG A 221 -16.61 1.61 -3.93
N VAL A 222 -15.73 2.59 -3.89
CA VAL A 222 -16.05 4.00 -4.16
C VAL A 222 -16.63 4.16 -5.55
N LEU A 223 -15.95 3.65 -6.57
CA LEU A 223 -16.39 3.75 -7.97
C LEU A 223 -17.78 3.11 -8.19
N ARG A 224 -18.00 1.92 -7.61
CA ARG A 224 -19.31 1.27 -7.66
C ARG A 224 -20.39 2.13 -7.02
N MET A 225 -20.10 2.77 -5.91
CA MET A 225 -21.06 3.62 -5.21
C MET A 225 -21.36 4.88 -5.99
N GLN A 226 -20.34 5.52 -6.57
CA GLN A 226 -20.51 6.67 -7.47
C GLN A 226 -21.42 6.35 -8.64
N THR A 227 -21.18 5.22 -9.32
CA THR A 227 -22.01 4.79 -10.46
C THR A 227 -23.49 4.62 -10.05
N LEU A 228 -23.75 4.00 -8.90
CA LEU A 228 -25.11 3.85 -8.40
C LEU A 228 -25.78 5.19 -8.06
N LEU A 229 -25.06 6.11 -7.44
CA LEU A 229 -25.58 7.45 -7.13
C LEU A 229 -25.83 8.27 -8.41
N CYS A 230 -24.98 8.16 -9.44
CA CYS A 230 -25.20 8.77 -10.73
C CYS A 230 -26.46 8.22 -11.42
N ASP A 231 -26.66 6.91 -11.42
CA ASP A 231 -27.86 6.27 -11.95
C ASP A 231 -29.14 6.77 -11.26
N MET A 232 -29.08 6.99 -9.95
CA MET A 232 -30.20 7.54 -9.19
C MET A 232 -30.49 9.00 -9.56
N LEU A 233 -29.45 9.82 -9.75
CA LEU A 233 -29.60 11.21 -10.17
C LEU A 233 -30.21 11.34 -11.57
N LEU A 234 -29.91 10.41 -12.46
CA LEU A 234 -30.48 10.38 -13.82
C LEU A 234 -31.93 9.91 -13.87
N ARG A 235 -32.38 9.08 -12.89
CA ARG A 235 -33.74 8.50 -12.88
C ARG A 235 -34.73 9.30 -12.05
N ASP A 236 -34.26 9.87 -10.95
CA ASP A 236 -35.07 10.52 -9.94
C ASP A 236 -34.65 11.98 -9.73
N SER A 237 -35.49 12.71 -8.99
CA SER A 237 -35.14 14.04 -8.49
C SER A 237 -33.79 14.02 -7.76
N PRO A 238 -33.01 15.12 -7.78
CA PRO A 238 -31.73 15.23 -7.06
C PRO A 238 -31.78 14.83 -5.58
N THR A 239 -32.95 14.84 -4.98
CA THR A 239 -33.20 14.38 -3.59
C THR A 239 -33.16 12.85 -3.43
N GLY A 240 -33.18 12.08 -4.50
CA GLY A 240 -33.08 10.61 -4.49
C GLY A 240 -31.86 10.11 -3.76
N ILE A 241 -30.71 10.76 -3.93
CA ILE A 241 -29.44 10.39 -3.28
C ILE A 241 -29.45 10.47 -1.75
N VAL A 242 -30.45 11.16 -1.18
CA VAL A 242 -30.65 11.32 0.27
C VAL A 242 -31.84 10.54 0.78
N THR A 243 -32.85 10.26 -0.07
CA THR A 243 -34.10 9.62 0.34
C THR A 243 -34.16 8.14 0.08
N GLN A 244 -33.29 7.61 -0.80
CA GLN A 244 -33.25 6.20 -1.20
C GLN A 244 -31.93 5.54 -0.80
N ARG A 245 -31.85 4.21 -0.93
CA ARG A 245 -30.61 3.44 -0.76
C ARG A 245 -30.17 2.87 -2.11
N PRO A 246 -28.86 2.92 -2.45
CA PRO A 246 -27.75 3.48 -1.67
C PRO A 246 -27.83 5.02 -1.58
N SER A 247 -27.36 5.58 -0.47
CA SER A 247 -27.39 7.02 -0.19
C SER A 247 -25.98 7.62 -0.22
N ILE A 248 -25.88 8.94 -0.14
CA ILE A 248 -24.60 9.64 -0.02
C ILE A 248 -23.76 9.18 1.18
N MET A 249 -24.37 8.62 2.24
CA MET A 249 -23.63 8.04 3.38
C MET A 249 -22.84 6.79 3.01
N ASP A 250 -23.26 6.07 1.97
CA ASP A 250 -22.60 4.84 1.56
C ASP A 250 -21.32 5.11 0.71
N LEU A 251 -21.15 6.37 0.25
CA LEU A 251 -20.01 6.80 -0.54
C LEU A 251 -18.71 6.80 0.28
N VAL A 252 -18.77 7.33 1.50
CA VAL A 252 -17.63 7.47 2.41
C VAL A 252 -17.98 6.95 3.80
N LYS A 253 -16.98 6.63 4.60
CA LYS A 253 -17.18 6.23 6.01
C LYS A 253 -17.57 7.45 6.83
N CYS A 254 -18.85 7.64 7.11
CA CYS A 254 -19.36 8.76 7.92
C CYS A 254 -20.45 8.30 8.89
N ASN A 255 -20.73 9.12 9.90
CA ASN A 255 -21.78 8.89 10.88
C ASN A 255 -23.09 9.56 10.49
N GLY A 256 -23.02 10.58 9.66
CA GLY A 256 -24.17 11.30 9.13
C GLY A 256 -23.84 12.09 7.88
N ALA A 257 -24.87 12.48 7.17
CA ALA A 257 -24.78 13.33 5.99
C ALA A 257 -25.97 14.31 5.95
N ALA A 258 -25.79 15.43 5.29
CA ALA A 258 -26.87 16.39 5.06
C ALA A 258 -26.78 16.97 3.65
N PHE A 259 -27.94 17.29 3.10
CA PHE A 259 -28.07 17.96 1.83
C PHE A 259 -28.93 19.21 2.00
N LEU A 260 -28.34 20.35 1.73
CA LEU A 260 -29.04 21.62 1.64
C LEU A 260 -29.24 21.96 0.17
N TYR A 261 -30.49 21.93 -0.30
CA TYR A 261 -30.84 22.10 -1.70
C TYR A 261 -32.06 23.01 -1.84
N GLN A 262 -31.91 24.11 -2.58
CA GLN A 262 -32.98 25.12 -2.80
C GLN A 262 -33.67 25.56 -1.50
N GLY A 263 -32.89 25.74 -0.44
CA GLY A 263 -33.40 26.12 0.88
C GLY A 263 -34.13 25.01 1.65
N LYS A 264 -34.14 23.78 1.13
CA LYS A 264 -34.67 22.59 1.85
C LYS A 264 -33.53 21.80 2.46
N TYR A 265 -33.75 21.34 3.68
CA TYR A 265 -32.80 20.54 4.44
C TYR A 265 -33.21 19.06 4.47
N TYR A 266 -32.27 18.20 4.12
CA TYR A 266 -32.39 16.75 4.20
C TYR A 266 -31.22 16.23 5.02
N SER A 267 -31.48 15.31 5.95
CA SER A 267 -30.45 14.70 6.82
C SER A 267 -30.54 13.20 6.88
N LEU A 268 -29.39 12.57 7.03
CA LEU A 268 -29.20 11.13 7.20
C LEU A 268 -28.27 10.86 8.37
N GLY A 269 -28.58 9.89 9.21
CA GLY A 269 -27.73 9.52 10.34
C GLY A 269 -27.58 10.63 11.37
N VAL A 270 -26.37 10.80 11.92
CA VAL A 270 -26.04 11.83 12.93
C VAL A 270 -25.59 13.11 12.21
N ALA A 271 -26.49 14.06 12.09
CA ALA A 271 -26.26 15.34 11.41
C ALA A 271 -26.67 16.53 12.29
N PRO A 272 -26.05 17.71 12.10
CA PRO A 272 -26.49 18.95 12.75
C PRO A 272 -27.93 19.31 12.38
N THR A 273 -28.57 20.13 13.21
CA THR A 273 -29.92 20.66 12.92
C THR A 273 -29.89 21.61 11.73
N GLU A 274 -31.07 21.85 11.11
CA GLU A 274 -31.21 22.78 9.97
C GLU A 274 -30.63 24.18 10.26
N ALA A 275 -30.88 24.72 11.48
CA ALA A 275 -30.33 26.01 11.88
C ALA A 275 -28.79 25.99 11.94
N GLN A 276 -28.20 24.91 12.45
CA GLN A 276 -26.75 24.73 12.52
C GLN A 276 -26.11 24.54 11.14
N ILE A 277 -26.79 23.83 10.23
CA ILE A 277 -26.32 23.64 8.85
C ILE A 277 -26.34 24.97 8.09
N ASN A 278 -27.37 25.78 8.24
CA ASN A 278 -27.42 27.10 7.62
C ASN A 278 -26.29 28.01 8.15
N ASP A 279 -26.02 27.98 9.46
CA ASP A 279 -24.91 28.72 10.08
C ASP A 279 -23.53 28.25 9.59
N ILE A 280 -23.34 26.93 9.41
CA ILE A 280 -22.12 26.37 8.81
C ILE A 280 -22.00 26.81 7.35
N GLY A 281 -23.11 26.82 6.60
CA GLY A 281 -23.14 27.28 5.22
C GLY A 281 -22.76 28.76 5.07
N GLU A 282 -23.29 29.64 5.94
CA GLU A 282 -22.91 31.04 5.99
C GLU A 282 -21.43 31.25 6.35
N TRP A 283 -20.93 30.48 7.33
CA TRP A 283 -19.51 30.49 7.69
C TRP A 283 -18.60 30.05 6.54
N LEU A 284 -18.97 28.99 5.80
CA LEU A 284 -18.23 28.53 4.62
C LEU A 284 -18.18 29.60 3.53
N LEU A 285 -19.29 30.25 3.25
CA LEU A 285 -19.35 31.33 2.26
C LEU A 285 -18.51 32.55 2.67
N ALA A 286 -18.44 32.86 3.95
CA ALA A 286 -17.66 33.98 4.45
C ALA A 286 -16.15 33.73 4.46
N ASN A 287 -15.70 32.51 4.75
CA ASN A 287 -14.29 32.20 4.99
C ASN A 287 -13.64 31.33 3.90
N HIS A 288 -14.45 30.63 3.09
CA HIS A 288 -13.98 29.67 2.08
C HIS A 288 -14.69 29.84 0.72
N SER A 289 -15.03 31.08 0.35
CA SER A 289 -15.80 31.44 -0.87
C SER A 289 -15.15 30.96 -2.17
N ASP A 290 -13.83 30.83 -2.21
CA ASP A 290 -13.07 30.44 -3.40
C ASP A 290 -12.80 28.93 -3.47
N SER A 291 -13.16 28.16 -2.45
CA SER A 291 -12.94 26.71 -2.41
C SER A 291 -14.16 25.95 -2.93
N THR A 292 -13.91 24.91 -3.71
CA THR A 292 -14.95 23.98 -4.19
C THR A 292 -15.47 23.05 -3.08
N GLY A 293 -14.75 22.96 -1.95
CA GLY A 293 -15.12 22.15 -0.78
C GLY A 293 -14.11 22.31 0.35
N LEU A 294 -14.46 21.80 1.50
CA LEU A 294 -13.62 21.77 2.71
C LEU A 294 -13.68 20.37 3.33
N SER A 295 -12.53 19.86 3.75
CA SER A 295 -12.47 18.68 4.63
C SER A 295 -11.68 19.00 5.89
N THR A 296 -12.21 18.60 7.04
CA THR A 296 -11.54 18.77 8.33
C THR A 296 -11.89 17.63 9.27
N ASP A 297 -10.95 17.20 10.07
CA ASP A 297 -11.15 16.24 11.15
C ASP A 297 -11.56 16.91 12.47
N SER A 298 -11.48 18.26 12.51
CA SER A 298 -11.95 19.07 13.65
C SER A 298 -12.49 20.41 13.15
N LEU A 299 -13.78 20.63 13.29
CA LEU A 299 -14.43 21.91 12.97
C LEU A 299 -13.92 23.06 13.84
N GLY A 300 -13.50 22.76 15.08
CA GLY A 300 -12.91 23.76 15.96
C GLY A 300 -11.54 24.24 15.45
N ASP A 301 -10.68 23.32 15.05
CA ASP A 301 -9.35 23.63 14.49
C ASP A 301 -9.45 24.32 13.12
N ALA A 302 -10.51 24.03 12.34
CA ALA A 302 -10.81 24.72 11.10
C ALA A 302 -11.31 26.16 11.29
N GLY A 303 -11.53 26.58 12.53
CA GLY A 303 -11.94 27.96 12.87
C GLY A 303 -13.44 28.22 12.86
N TYR A 304 -14.28 27.16 12.89
CA TYR A 304 -15.73 27.34 13.03
C TYR A 304 -16.09 27.78 14.48
N PRO A 305 -16.64 29.00 14.68
CA PRO A 305 -16.77 29.57 16.03
C PRO A 305 -17.74 28.83 16.96
N ARG A 306 -18.72 28.10 16.37
CA ARG A 306 -19.76 27.39 17.12
C ARG A 306 -19.53 25.88 17.17
N ALA A 307 -18.31 25.39 16.90
CA ALA A 307 -17.98 23.97 16.91
C ALA A 307 -18.38 23.29 18.22
N ALA A 308 -18.17 23.94 19.37
CA ALA A 308 -18.54 23.42 20.68
C ALA A 308 -20.06 23.19 20.84
N ALA A 309 -20.90 23.93 20.12
CA ALA A 309 -22.36 23.76 20.16
C ALA A 309 -22.88 22.55 19.38
N LEU A 310 -22.04 21.90 18.56
CA LEU A 310 -22.37 20.67 17.84
C LEU A 310 -22.21 19.43 18.74
N GLY A 311 -21.54 19.55 19.87
CA GLY A 311 -21.32 18.47 20.83
C GLY A 311 -20.39 17.37 20.28
N ASP A 312 -20.36 16.23 20.95
CA ASP A 312 -19.53 15.07 20.57
C ASP A 312 -20.05 14.32 19.33
N ALA A 313 -21.27 14.63 18.90
CA ALA A 313 -21.91 13.94 17.78
C ALA A 313 -21.34 14.33 16.42
N VAL A 314 -20.80 15.56 16.29
CA VAL A 314 -20.25 16.09 15.04
C VAL A 314 -18.92 16.79 15.34
N CYS A 315 -17.82 16.17 14.94
CA CYS A 315 -16.47 16.69 15.13
C CYS A 315 -15.81 17.05 13.81
N GLY A 316 -15.77 16.14 12.87
CA GLY A 316 -15.22 16.35 11.54
C GLY A 316 -16.27 16.49 10.46
N MET A 317 -15.92 17.20 9.40
CA MET A 317 -16.80 17.48 8.29
C MET A 317 -16.06 17.41 6.96
N ALA A 318 -16.71 16.85 5.94
CA ALA A 318 -16.38 17.08 4.55
C ALA A 318 -17.58 17.74 3.87
N VAL A 319 -17.35 18.72 3.03
CA VAL A 319 -18.41 19.45 2.33
C VAL A 319 -18.08 19.59 0.85
N ALA A 320 -19.07 19.39 0.01
CA ALA A 320 -19.03 19.67 -1.42
C ALA A 320 -20.01 20.81 -1.74
N CYS A 321 -19.49 21.91 -2.29
CA CYS A 321 -20.28 23.05 -2.75
C CYS A 321 -20.79 22.79 -4.17
N ILE A 322 -22.10 22.62 -4.34
CA ILE A 322 -22.73 22.35 -5.64
C ILE A 322 -23.01 23.68 -6.36
N THR A 323 -23.75 24.56 -5.71
CA THR A 323 -24.00 25.92 -6.16
C THR A 323 -23.61 26.93 -5.07
N LYS A 324 -23.87 28.21 -5.24
CA LYS A 324 -23.59 29.22 -4.20
C LYS A 324 -24.38 29.03 -2.92
N ARG A 325 -25.45 28.23 -2.94
CA ARG A 325 -26.33 28.01 -1.77
C ARG A 325 -26.69 26.56 -1.52
N ASP A 326 -26.22 25.64 -2.36
CA ASP A 326 -26.51 24.22 -2.23
C ASP A 326 -25.24 23.46 -1.87
N PHE A 327 -25.33 22.67 -0.80
CA PHE A 327 -24.21 22.00 -0.18
C PHE A 327 -24.54 20.54 0.13
N LEU A 328 -23.57 19.66 -0.07
CA LEU A 328 -23.55 18.33 0.48
C LEU A 328 -22.54 18.25 1.62
N PHE A 329 -22.98 17.68 2.72
CA PHE A 329 -22.16 17.53 3.93
C PHE A 329 -22.06 16.08 4.32
N TRP A 330 -20.89 15.68 4.79
CA TRP A 330 -20.63 14.41 5.48
C TRP A 330 -20.03 14.71 6.83
N PHE A 331 -20.53 14.04 7.87
CA PHE A 331 -20.12 14.28 9.24
C PHE A 331 -19.53 13.02 9.87
N ARG A 332 -18.48 13.22 10.65
CA ARG A 332 -17.91 12.21 11.53
C ARG A 332 -18.07 12.62 12.97
N SER A 333 -18.54 11.68 13.77
CA SER A 333 -18.61 11.87 15.21
C SER A 333 -17.20 11.82 15.80
N HIS A 334 -17.10 12.35 16.96
CA HIS A 334 -15.92 12.24 17.80
C HIS A 334 -15.50 10.77 17.93
N THR A 335 -14.24 10.49 17.70
CA THR A 335 -13.65 9.18 17.97
C THR A 335 -12.72 9.35 19.16
N GLU A 336 -13.09 8.81 20.32
CA GLU A 336 -12.14 8.72 21.44
C GLU A 336 -11.01 7.77 20.98
N LYS A 337 -9.93 8.35 20.52
CA LYS A 337 -8.73 7.59 20.19
C LYS A 337 -7.80 7.64 21.38
N GLU A 338 -7.70 6.53 22.08
CA GLU A 338 -6.70 6.33 23.09
C GLU A 338 -5.36 6.02 22.42
N ILE A 339 -4.42 6.93 22.50
CA ILE A 339 -3.06 6.73 22.02
C ILE A 339 -2.17 6.45 23.21
N LYS A 340 -1.53 5.29 23.23
CA LYS A 340 -0.56 4.91 24.25
C LYS A 340 0.85 5.29 23.79
N TRP A 341 1.42 6.28 24.41
CA TRP A 341 2.78 6.75 24.12
C TRP A 341 3.81 6.05 24.99
N GLY A 342 4.88 5.56 24.38
CA GLY A 342 6.01 4.93 25.07
C GLY A 342 7.00 5.96 25.63
N GLY A 343 6.60 6.67 26.71
CA GLY A 343 7.48 7.55 27.48
C GLY A 343 7.61 8.99 27.01
N ALA A 344 7.28 9.33 25.75
CA ALA A 344 7.26 10.69 25.24
C ALA A 344 6.25 10.84 24.11
N LYS A 345 5.57 12.00 24.05
CA LYS A 345 4.60 12.34 23.01
C LYS A 345 5.32 12.90 21.79
N HIS A 346 4.80 12.60 20.60
CA HIS A 346 5.20 13.26 19.36
C HIS A 346 4.44 14.59 19.21
N HIS A 347 5.18 15.65 18.89
CA HIS A 347 4.60 16.91 18.44
C HIS A 347 5.00 17.09 16.97
N PRO A 348 4.03 17.29 16.04
CA PRO A 348 4.33 17.46 14.61
C PRO A 348 5.24 18.66 14.30
N GLU A 349 5.32 19.61 15.23
CA GLU A 349 6.21 20.77 15.15
C GLU A 349 7.64 20.50 15.63
N ASP A 350 7.85 19.39 16.34
CA ASP A 350 9.17 18.95 16.81
C ASP A 350 9.97 18.39 15.64
N LYS A 351 10.39 19.27 14.73
CA LYS A 351 11.30 18.91 13.67
C LYS A 351 12.65 18.57 14.28
N ASP A 352 13.28 17.52 13.76
CA ASP A 352 14.66 17.19 14.06
C ASP A 352 15.54 18.39 13.66
N ASP A 353 15.94 19.18 14.65
CA ASP A 353 16.79 20.37 14.48
C ASP A 353 18.27 20.03 14.31
N GLY A 354 18.59 18.72 14.25
CA GLY A 354 19.96 18.22 14.21
C GLY A 354 20.78 18.51 15.47
N GLN A 355 20.12 19.05 16.51
CA GLN A 355 20.75 19.31 17.79
C GLN A 355 20.73 18.05 18.69
N ARG A 356 21.43 18.11 19.79
CA ARG A 356 21.81 16.97 20.64
C ARG A 356 20.62 16.06 21.01
N MET A 357 20.66 14.81 20.55
CA MET A 357 19.78 13.77 21.08
C MET A 357 20.03 13.57 22.57
N HIS A 358 19.00 13.77 23.39
CA HIS A 358 19.02 13.41 24.79
C HIS A 358 18.38 12.03 24.95
N PRO A 359 19.07 11.05 25.55
CA PRO A 359 18.49 9.74 25.82
C PRO A 359 17.34 9.87 26.79
N ARG A 360 16.18 9.33 26.44
CA ARG A 360 15.04 9.30 27.35
C ARG A 360 15.32 8.42 28.57
N ALA A 361 14.96 8.93 29.72
CA ALA A 361 15.12 8.21 30.99
C ALA A 361 13.96 7.23 31.28
N SER A 362 12.77 7.47 30.69
CA SER A 362 11.58 6.65 30.92
C SER A 362 10.95 6.19 29.63
N PHE A 363 10.52 4.93 29.60
CA PHE A 363 9.71 4.30 28.55
C PHE A 363 8.34 3.88 29.10
N GLN A 364 7.98 4.33 30.28
CA GLN A 364 6.69 4.01 30.87
C GLN A 364 5.56 4.58 30.01
N ALA A 365 4.64 3.69 29.62
CA ALA A 365 3.52 4.07 28.78
C ALA A 365 2.59 5.05 29.49
N PHE A 366 2.14 6.09 28.79
CA PHE A 366 1.06 6.96 29.23
C PHE A 366 -0.04 7.04 28.17
N LEU A 367 -1.25 7.22 28.65
CA LEU A 367 -2.44 7.31 27.83
C LEU A 367 -2.70 8.76 27.45
N GLU A 368 -2.79 9.04 26.17
CA GLU A 368 -3.35 10.28 25.65
C GLU A 368 -4.75 10.00 25.10
N VAL A 369 -5.73 10.70 25.63
CA VAL A 369 -7.10 10.66 25.09
C VAL A 369 -7.27 11.85 24.17
N VAL A 370 -7.28 11.61 22.86
CA VAL A 370 -7.53 12.64 21.85
C VAL A 370 -9.04 12.81 21.73
N LYS A 371 -9.55 13.91 22.31
CA LYS A 371 -10.99 14.18 22.41
C LYS A 371 -11.56 15.19 21.40
N SER A 372 -10.73 15.76 20.53
CA SER A 372 -11.15 16.89 19.69
C SER A 372 -11.17 16.61 18.20
N ARG A 373 -10.89 15.37 17.77
CA ARG A 373 -10.79 15.00 16.35
C ARG A 373 -11.59 13.75 16.02
N CYS A 374 -12.11 13.69 14.81
CA CYS A 374 -12.64 12.46 14.24
C CYS A 374 -11.54 11.65 13.54
N GLN A 375 -11.90 10.50 12.98
CA GLN A 375 -11.01 9.76 12.07
C GLN A 375 -10.68 10.64 10.86
N PRO A 376 -9.40 10.77 10.44
CA PRO A 376 -9.01 11.57 9.27
C PRO A 376 -9.71 11.07 7.99
N TRP A 377 -9.98 12.01 7.07
CA TRP A 377 -10.53 11.69 5.75
C TRP A 377 -9.44 11.05 4.87
N GLU A 378 -9.73 9.88 4.30
CA GLU A 378 -8.83 9.21 3.36
C GLU A 378 -8.83 9.95 2.01
N THR A 379 -7.69 9.96 1.29
CA THR A 379 -7.59 10.61 -0.03
C THR A 379 -8.64 10.05 -1.01
N ALA A 380 -8.81 8.73 -1.06
CA ALA A 380 -9.82 8.08 -1.89
C ALA A 380 -11.26 8.52 -1.58
N GLU A 381 -11.57 8.83 -0.31
CA GLU A 381 -12.87 9.35 0.09
C GLU A 381 -13.07 10.79 -0.38
N MET A 382 -12.02 11.61 -0.32
CA MET A 382 -12.07 12.99 -0.80
C MET A 382 -12.21 13.05 -2.33
N ASP A 383 -11.51 12.20 -3.06
CA ASP A 383 -11.64 12.06 -4.50
C ASP A 383 -13.06 11.63 -4.91
N ALA A 384 -13.66 10.72 -4.11
CA ALA A 384 -15.06 10.31 -4.29
C ALA A 384 -16.03 11.46 -4.13
N ILE A 385 -15.87 12.26 -3.09
CA ILE A 385 -16.69 13.46 -2.81
C ILE A 385 -16.53 14.47 -3.95
N HIS A 386 -15.30 14.69 -4.40
CA HIS A 386 -14.99 15.64 -5.47
C HIS A 386 -15.60 15.23 -6.81
N SER A 387 -15.49 13.97 -7.17
CA SER A 387 -16.10 13.42 -8.39
C SER A 387 -17.63 13.54 -8.35
N LEU A 388 -18.28 13.20 -7.22
CA LEU A 388 -19.71 13.37 -7.05
C LEU A 388 -20.13 14.86 -7.17
N GLN A 389 -19.33 15.76 -6.59
CA GLN A 389 -19.57 17.21 -6.69
C GLN A 389 -19.58 17.70 -8.13
N LEU A 390 -18.62 17.28 -8.96
CA LEU A 390 -18.53 17.67 -10.37
C LEU A 390 -19.77 17.22 -11.13
N ILE A 391 -20.20 15.98 -10.93
CA ILE A 391 -21.40 15.43 -11.58
C ILE A 391 -22.65 16.22 -11.18
N LEU A 392 -22.81 16.51 -9.89
CA LEU A 392 -23.94 17.29 -9.38
C LEU A 392 -23.95 18.71 -9.94
N ARG A 393 -22.80 19.39 -9.97
CA ARG A 393 -22.70 20.77 -10.51
C ARG A 393 -23.14 20.85 -11.96
N ASP A 394 -22.82 19.85 -12.76
CA ASP A 394 -23.21 19.82 -14.17
C ASP A 394 -24.73 19.53 -14.30
N SER A 395 -25.26 18.54 -13.58
CA SER A 395 -26.69 18.22 -13.57
C SER A 395 -27.57 19.39 -13.10
N PHE A 396 -27.10 20.17 -12.11
CA PHE A 396 -27.87 21.33 -11.60
C PHE A 396 -27.83 22.56 -12.48
N LYS A 397 -26.71 22.81 -13.20
CA LYS A 397 -26.65 23.91 -14.18
C LYS A 397 -27.66 23.73 -15.31
N GLU A 398 -27.89 22.50 -15.73
CA GLU A 398 -28.88 22.17 -16.76
C GLU A 398 -30.30 22.37 -16.27
N SER A 399 -30.61 22.04 -15.03
CA SER A 399 -31.92 22.28 -14.40
C SER A 399 -32.23 23.78 -14.29
N GLU A 400 -31.28 24.63 -13.87
CA GLU A 400 -31.47 26.10 -13.83
C GLU A 400 -31.64 26.72 -15.24
N ALA A 401 -30.98 26.16 -16.23
CA ALA A 401 -31.12 26.61 -17.62
C ALA A 401 -32.50 26.25 -18.22
N MET A 402 -33.10 25.11 -17.78
CA MET A 402 -34.46 24.74 -18.16
C MET A 402 -35.52 25.63 -17.48
N ASP A 403 -35.39 25.89 -16.19
CA ASP A 403 -36.33 26.74 -15.44
C ASP A 403 -36.29 28.19 -15.90
N SER A 404 -35.14 28.72 -16.32
CA SER A 404 -35.03 30.06 -16.89
C SER A 404 -35.63 30.17 -18.28
N LYS A 405 -35.71 29.09 -19.06
CA LYS A 405 -36.42 29.05 -20.36
C LYS A 405 -37.93 28.90 -20.20
N ALA A 406 -38.42 28.32 -19.11
CA ALA A 406 -39.85 28.17 -18.82
C ALA A 406 -40.53 29.48 -18.39
N SER A 407 -39.77 30.52 -17.98
CA SER A 407 -40.29 31.79 -17.50
C SER A 407 -40.42 32.88 -18.58
N ALA A 408 -40.15 32.62 -19.84
CA ALA A 408 -40.34 33.59 -20.94
C ALA A 408 -41.70 33.36 -21.62
N PRO A 409 -42.60 34.36 -21.66
CA PRO A 409 -43.87 34.24 -22.36
C PRO A 409 -43.67 34.46 -23.86
N GLY A 410 -43.63 33.38 -24.62
CA GLY A 410 -43.57 33.49 -26.06
C GLY A 410 -43.19 32.19 -26.76
N GLY A 411 -44.20 31.43 -27.17
CA GLY A 411 -44.08 30.09 -27.70
C GLY A 411 -43.19 29.92 -28.90
N VAL A 412 -42.26 29.01 -28.80
CA VAL A 412 -41.77 28.15 -29.88
C VAL A 412 -41.61 26.78 -29.26
N GLN A 413 -42.29 25.75 -29.75
CA GLN A 413 -42.06 24.36 -29.37
C GLN A 413 -40.62 23.99 -29.75
N PRO A 414 -39.83 23.40 -28.84
CA PRO A 414 -38.52 22.90 -29.22
C PRO A 414 -38.69 21.71 -30.17
N HIS A 415 -37.99 21.75 -31.29
CA HIS A 415 -37.86 20.63 -32.20
C HIS A 415 -37.10 19.48 -31.48
N GLY A 416 -37.50 18.24 -31.76
CA GLY A 416 -36.95 17.02 -31.12
C GLY A 416 -35.44 16.79 -31.34
N ASP A 417 -34.76 17.61 -32.13
CA ASP A 417 -33.31 17.51 -32.37
C ASP A 417 -32.46 18.09 -31.21
N ASP A 418 -32.96 19.09 -30.46
CA ASP A 418 -32.24 19.69 -29.34
C ASP A 418 -32.12 18.73 -28.13
N MET A 419 -33.11 17.84 -27.91
CA MET A 419 -33.06 16.82 -26.85
C MET A 419 -32.08 15.68 -27.19
N ALA A 420 -31.93 15.35 -28.46
CA ALA A 420 -30.98 14.35 -28.92
C ALA A 420 -29.53 14.87 -28.84
N GLU A 421 -29.30 16.15 -29.08
CA GLU A 421 -27.98 16.79 -29.00
C GLU A 421 -27.53 16.98 -27.57
N GLN A 422 -28.44 17.28 -26.62
CA GLN A 422 -28.17 17.33 -25.18
C GLN A 422 -27.81 15.93 -24.61
N GLY A 423 -28.57 14.89 -24.93
CA GLY A 423 -28.26 13.53 -24.53
C GLY A 423 -26.92 13.02 -25.08
N LEU A 424 -26.53 13.45 -26.31
CA LEU A 424 -25.21 13.14 -26.86
C LEU A 424 -24.07 13.88 -26.16
N GLN A 425 -24.27 15.09 -25.66
CA GLN A 425 -23.29 15.84 -24.87
C GLN A 425 -23.10 15.24 -23.47
N GLU A 426 -24.19 14.81 -22.82
CA GLU A 426 -24.14 14.14 -21.51
C GLU A 426 -23.38 12.81 -21.61
N ILE A 427 -23.70 11.96 -22.58
CA ILE A 427 -22.98 10.70 -22.86
C ILE A 427 -21.50 11.00 -23.15
N GLY A 428 -21.21 12.07 -23.88
CA GLY A 428 -19.84 12.50 -24.16
C GLY A 428 -19.06 12.96 -22.91
N THR A 429 -19.74 13.49 -21.90
CA THR A 429 -19.10 13.92 -20.63
C THR A 429 -18.81 12.72 -19.74
N VAL A 430 -19.78 11.82 -19.58
CA VAL A 430 -19.60 10.56 -18.83
C VAL A 430 -18.53 9.70 -19.50
N ALA A 431 -18.51 9.61 -20.82
CA ALA A 431 -17.48 8.87 -21.55
C ALA A 431 -16.07 9.47 -21.34
N ARG A 432 -15.94 10.79 -21.33
CA ARG A 432 -14.65 11.47 -21.04
C ARG A 432 -14.16 11.20 -19.62
N GLU A 433 -15.05 11.21 -18.64
CA GLU A 433 -14.68 10.92 -17.25
C GLU A 433 -14.32 9.45 -17.06
N MET A 434 -15.03 8.52 -17.71
CA MET A 434 -14.63 7.09 -17.72
C MET A 434 -13.25 6.88 -18.37
N ILE A 435 -12.96 7.56 -19.47
CA ILE A 435 -11.64 7.50 -20.11
C ILE A 435 -10.58 8.03 -19.14
N ARG A 436 -10.84 9.15 -18.47
CA ARG A 436 -9.92 9.71 -17.48
C ARG A 436 -9.66 8.75 -16.32
N LEU A 437 -10.68 8.08 -15.79
CA LEU A 437 -10.53 7.07 -14.72
C LEU A 437 -9.70 5.88 -15.18
N ILE A 438 -9.85 5.43 -16.41
CA ILE A 438 -9.04 4.35 -16.99
C ILE A 438 -7.58 4.80 -17.16
N GLU A 439 -7.37 6.03 -17.64
CA GLU A 439 -6.03 6.60 -17.84
C GLU A 439 -5.26 6.81 -16.53
N THR A 440 -5.96 7.23 -15.47
CA THR A 440 -5.35 7.48 -14.15
C THR A 440 -5.29 6.25 -13.26
N ALA A 441 -5.81 5.11 -13.70
CA ALA A 441 -5.79 3.87 -12.93
C ALA A 441 -4.35 3.40 -12.64
N THR A 442 -4.09 3.01 -11.40
CA THR A 442 -2.78 2.51 -10.93
C THR A 442 -2.46 1.11 -11.41
N VAL A 443 -3.41 0.45 -12.07
CA VAL A 443 -3.28 -0.91 -12.62
C VAL A 443 -3.17 -0.87 -14.14
N PRO A 444 -2.40 -1.78 -14.77
CA PRO A 444 -2.35 -1.88 -16.21
C PRO A 444 -3.72 -2.32 -16.77
N ILE A 445 -4.30 -1.48 -17.62
CA ILE A 445 -5.55 -1.75 -18.33
C ILE A 445 -5.30 -1.60 -19.82
N PHE A 446 -5.66 -2.62 -20.59
CA PHE A 446 -5.58 -2.57 -22.05
C PHE A 446 -6.74 -3.34 -22.66
N ALA A 447 -7.10 -2.98 -23.86
CA ALA A 447 -8.21 -3.60 -24.58
C ALA A 447 -7.85 -3.89 -26.02
N VAL A 448 -8.51 -4.90 -26.58
CA VAL A 448 -8.37 -5.28 -27.96
C VAL A 448 -9.73 -5.40 -28.65
N ASP A 449 -9.76 -5.21 -29.95
CA ASP A 449 -10.91 -5.50 -30.80
C ASP A 449 -11.10 -7.01 -31.05
N ILE A 450 -12.04 -7.37 -31.90
CA ILE A 450 -12.34 -8.76 -32.28
C ILE A 450 -11.20 -9.45 -33.04
N ASP A 451 -10.33 -8.66 -33.68
CA ASP A 451 -9.17 -9.15 -34.44
C ASP A 451 -7.91 -9.24 -33.56
N GLY A 452 -8.01 -8.90 -32.28
CA GLY A 452 -6.91 -8.92 -31.31
C GLY A 452 -5.95 -7.74 -31.43
N CYS A 453 -6.35 -6.65 -32.11
CA CYS A 453 -5.60 -5.41 -32.21
C CYS A 453 -5.92 -4.47 -31.05
N ILE A 454 -4.91 -3.81 -30.50
CA ILE A 454 -5.06 -2.87 -29.38
C ILE A 454 -5.95 -1.71 -29.78
N ASN A 455 -7.01 -1.50 -29.01
CA ASN A 455 -7.93 -0.37 -29.10
C ASN A 455 -8.08 0.41 -27.77
N GLY A 456 -7.41 -0.04 -26.69
CA GLY A 456 -7.33 0.65 -25.40
C GLY A 456 -5.99 0.36 -24.72
N TRP A 457 -5.34 1.41 -24.19
CA TRP A 457 -3.99 1.31 -23.59
C TRP A 457 -3.83 2.44 -22.56
N ASN A 458 -3.93 2.17 -21.26
CA ASN A 458 -3.85 3.21 -20.25
C ASN A 458 -2.41 3.65 -19.92
N ALA A 459 -2.26 4.74 -19.20
CA ALA A 459 -0.95 5.29 -18.83
C ALA A 459 -0.09 4.29 -18.06
N LYS A 460 -0.68 3.44 -17.22
CA LYS A 460 0.07 2.47 -16.41
C LYS A 460 0.73 1.37 -17.25
N ILE A 461 0.03 0.81 -18.23
CA ILE A 461 0.66 -0.20 -19.12
C ILE A 461 1.68 0.45 -20.06
N ALA A 462 1.47 1.72 -20.45
CA ALA A 462 2.46 2.47 -21.23
C ALA A 462 3.75 2.69 -20.43
N GLU A 463 3.65 3.06 -19.15
CA GLU A 463 4.80 3.16 -18.22
C GLU A 463 5.56 1.84 -18.09
N LEU A 464 4.85 0.74 -17.86
CA LEU A 464 5.45 -0.58 -17.64
C LEU A 464 6.19 -1.11 -18.86
N THR A 465 5.61 -0.93 -20.05
CA THR A 465 6.17 -1.46 -21.30
C THR A 465 7.11 -0.48 -22.00
N GLY A 466 7.02 0.80 -21.67
CA GLY A 466 7.71 1.88 -22.38
C GLY A 466 7.18 2.11 -23.80
N LEU A 467 5.93 1.69 -24.08
CA LEU A 467 5.25 1.90 -25.36
C LEU A 467 4.14 2.93 -25.15
N SER A 468 4.22 4.04 -25.87
CA SER A 468 3.21 5.10 -25.79
C SER A 468 1.84 4.61 -26.28
N VAL A 469 0.76 5.28 -25.85
CA VAL A 469 -0.61 4.97 -26.29
C VAL A 469 -0.71 5.02 -27.81
N GLU A 470 -0.15 6.07 -28.44
CA GLU A 470 -0.19 6.28 -29.89
C GLU A 470 0.51 5.16 -30.68
N GLU A 471 1.63 4.64 -30.13
CA GLU A 471 2.39 3.57 -30.76
C GLU A 471 1.81 2.18 -30.50
N ALA A 472 1.03 2.02 -29.43
CA ALA A 472 0.39 0.75 -29.09
C ALA A 472 -0.87 0.50 -29.91
N MET A 473 -1.63 1.54 -30.23
CA MET A 473 -2.90 1.43 -30.95
C MET A 473 -2.75 0.73 -32.30
N GLY A 474 -3.61 -0.25 -32.56
CA GLY A 474 -3.63 -1.02 -33.79
C GLY A 474 -2.58 -2.15 -33.89
N LYS A 475 -1.65 -2.28 -32.93
CA LYS A 475 -0.73 -3.43 -32.86
C LYS A 475 -1.46 -4.68 -32.40
N SER A 476 -1.03 -5.84 -32.88
CA SER A 476 -1.54 -7.13 -32.41
C SER A 476 -1.01 -7.43 -31.01
N LEU A 477 -1.91 -7.65 -30.03
CA LEU A 477 -1.55 -8.01 -28.66
C LEU A 477 -0.62 -9.24 -28.66
N VAL A 478 -1.03 -10.31 -29.31
CA VAL A 478 -0.33 -11.61 -29.24
C VAL A 478 0.99 -11.57 -30.00
N ARG A 479 1.01 -11.07 -31.23
CA ARG A 479 2.21 -11.13 -32.10
C ARG A 479 3.25 -10.09 -31.77
N ASP A 480 2.81 -8.85 -31.48
CA ASP A 480 3.72 -7.71 -31.36
C ASP A 480 4.16 -7.47 -29.91
N LEU A 481 3.25 -7.66 -28.94
CA LEU A 481 3.47 -7.24 -27.57
C LEU A 481 3.78 -8.36 -26.59
N ILE A 482 3.39 -9.61 -26.89
CA ILE A 482 3.63 -10.77 -26.02
C ILE A 482 4.88 -11.53 -26.45
N TYR A 483 5.63 -12.07 -25.47
CA TYR A 483 6.76 -12.96 -25.73
C TYR A 483 6.27 -14.29 -26.31
N LYS A 484 7.03 -14.86 -27.25
CA LYS A 484 6.70 -16.09 -27.97
C LYS A 484 6.32 -17.27 -27.08
N GLU A 485 6.92 -17.35 -25.91
CA GLU A 485 6.65 -18.40 -24.91
C GLU A 485 5.22 -18.35 -24.33
N TYR A 486 4.59 -17.17 -24.38
CA TYR A 486 3.26 -16.89 -23.82
C TYR A 486 2.19 -16.65 -24.89
N GLU A 487 2.53 -16.68 -26.18
CA GLU A 487 1.61 -16.45 -27.30
C GLU A 487 0.41 -17.41 -27.26
N GLU A 488 0.66 -18.72 -27.05
CA GLU A 488 -0.40 -19.73 -26.99
C GLU A 488 -1.36 -19.51 -25.80
N THR A 489 -0.80 -19.09 -24.65
CA THR A 489 -1.60 -18.80 -23.45
C THR A 489 -2.48 -17.57 -23.65
N ALA A 490 -1.92 -16.52 -24.24
CA ALA A 490 -2.63 -15.28 -24.53
C ALA A 490 -3.71 -15.46 -25.61
N ASP A 491 -3.41 -16.25 -26.64
CA ASP A 491 -4.35 -16.56 -27.73
C ASP A 491 -5.56 -17.37 -27.21
N ARG A 492 -5.28 -18.33 -26.32
CA ARG A 492 -6.33 -19.11 -25.65
C ARG A 492 -7.20 -18.22 -24.76
N LEU A 493 -6.58 -17.31 -23.97
CA LEU A 493 -7.28 -16.36 -23.10
C LEU A 493 -8.17 -15.43 -23.92
N LEU A 494 -7.65 -14.86 -25.00
CA LEU A 494 -8.37 -14.01 -25.94
C LEU A 494 -9.56 -14.76 -26.58
N SER A 495 -9.31 -15.97 -27.06
CA SER A 495 -10.33 -16.79 -27.70
C SER A 495 -11.47 -17.18 -26.73
N CYS A 496 -11.18 -17.44 -25.45
CA CYS A 496 -12.20 -17.71 -24.41
C CYS A 496 -13.01 -16.44 -24.13
N ALA A 497 -12.35 -15.31 -23.94
CA ALA A 497 -13.03 -14.04 -23.65
C ALA A 497 -13.92 -13.57 -24.81
N LEU A 498 -13.51 -13.77 -26.06
CA LEU A 498 -14.34 -13.50 -27.25
C LEU A 498 -15.57 -14.42 -27.38
N LYS A 499 -15.59 -15.55 -26.67
CA LYS A 499 -16.77 -16.43 -26.57
C LYS A 499 -17.68 -16.05 -25.39
N GLY A 500 -17.26 -15.08 -24.57
CA GLY A 500 -18.00 -14.60 -23.40
C GLY A 500 -17.57 -15.26 -22.08
N ASP A 501 -16.55 -16.12 -22.10
CA ASP A 501 -16.00 -16.74 -20.90
C ASP A 501 -14.95 -15.82 -20.28
N GLU A 502 -15.11 -15.47 -19.00
CA GLU A 502 -14.14 -14.63 -18.28
C GLU A 502 -12.88 -15.43 -17.92
N GLY A 503 -11.71 -14.94 -18.36
CA GLY A 503 -10.42 -15.47 -17.92
C GLY A 503 -9.94 -14.75 -16.65
N LYS A 504 -9.49 -15.50 -15.63
CA LYS A 504 -9.01 -14.92 -14.37
C LYS A 504 -7.61 -15.40 -14.01
N ASN A 505 -6.79 -14.48 -13.50
CA ASN A 505 -5.46 -14.76 -12.97
C ASN A 505 -4.51 -15.46 -13.95
N VAL A 506 -4.49 -15.01 -15.21
CA VAL A 506 -3.59 -15.58 -16.23
C VAL A 506 -2.33 -14.73 -16.31
N GLU A 507 -1.16 -15.36 -16.10
CA GLU A 507 0.13 -14.68 -16.25
C GLU A 507 0.47 -14.52 -17.73
N VAL A 508 0.82 -13.30 -18.13
CA VAL A 508 1.34 -12.97 -19.46
C VAL A 508 2.65 -12.21 -19.35
N LYS A 509 3.53 -12.41 -20.31
CA LYS A 509 4.84 -11.76 -20.40
C LYS A 509 4.85 -10.79 -21.56
N LEU A 510 4.94 -9.50 -21.27
CA LEU A 510 4.93 -8.43 -22.26
C LEU A 510 6.35 -7.98 -22.62
N LYS A 511 6.53 -7.61 -23.88
CA LYS A 511 7.77 -7.02 -24.41
C LYS A 511 7.91 -5.58 -23.92
N THR A 512 9.15 -5.13 -23.74
CA THR A 512 9.49 -3.74 -23.41
C THR A 512 10.11 -3.04 -24.61
N PHE A 513 9.78 -1.77 -24.79
CA PHE A 513 10.14 -0.98 -25.97
C PHE A 513 11.06 0.21 -25.66
N ALA A 514 11.08 0.70 -24.40
CA ALA A 514 11.96 1.78 -24.01
C ALA A 514 13.44 1.33 -23.97
N PRO A 515 14.38 2.15 -24.42
CA PRO A 515 15.83 1.82 -24.41
C PRO A 515 16.37 1.46 -23.02
N GLU A 516 15.82 2.06 -21.97
CA GLU A 516 16.21 1.84 -20.57
C GLU A 516 15.67 0.51 -20.00
N LEU A 517 14.66 -0.07 -20.67
CA LEU A 517 14.01 -1.33 -20.30
C LEU A 517 14.45 -2.50 -21.21
N GLN A 518 15.33 -2.25 -22.18
CA GLN A 518 15.80 -3.30 -23.10
C GLN A 518 16.38 -4.49 -22.33
N GLY A 519 15.85 -5.69 -22.63
CA GLY A 519 16.22 -6.94 -21.97
C GLY A 519 15.48 -7.26 -20.68
N LYS A 520 14.60 -6.40 -20.19
CA LYS A 520 13.69 -6.68 -19.08
C LYS A 520 12.32 -7.05 -19.66
N ALA A 521 11.69 -8.06 -19.10
CA ALA A 521 10.33 -8.43 -19.47
C ALA A 521 9.36 -7.95 -18.39
N VAL A 522 8.17 -7.54 -18.79
CA VAL A 522 7.09 -7.15 -17.87
C VAL A 522 6.17 -8.35 -17.69
N PHE A 523 6.02 -8.79 -16.44
CA PHE A 523 5.11 -9.87 -16.09
C PHE A 523 3.85 -9.25 -15.47
N VAL A 524 2.70 -9.58 -16.06
CA VAL A 524 1.39 -9.10 -15.61
C VAL A 524 0.45 -10.29 -15.46
N VAL A 525 -0.22 -10.38 -14.32
CA VAL A 525 -1.33 -11.32 -14.16
C VAL A 525 -2.60 -10.59 -14.55
N VAL A 526 -3.30 -11.08 -15.57
CA VAL A 526 -4.44 -10.41 -16.17
C VAL A 526 -5.75 -11.17 -15.95
N ASN A 527 -6.83 -10.41 -15.80
CA ASN A 527 -8.20 -10.86 -15.93
C ASN A 527 -8.74 -10.32 -17.24
N ALA A 528 -9.35 -11.19 -18.06
CA ALA A 528 -9.93 -10.84 -19.34
C ALA A 528 -11.46 -10.90 -19.27
N CYS A 529 -12.13 -9.86 -19.74
CA CYS A 529 -13.58 -9.80 -19.85
C CYS A 529 -14.01 -9.30 -21.24
N SER A 530 -15.11 -9.85 -21.76
CA SER A 530 -15.66 -9.42 -23.04
C SER A 530 -16.22 -8.00 -22.96
N SER A 531 -15.86 -7.17 -23.93
CA SER A 531 -16.49 -5.86 -24.16
C SER A 531 -17.68 -6.03 -25.10
N LYS A 532 -18.83 -5.43 -24.75
CA LYS A 532 -20.08 -5.59 -25.50
C LYS A 532 -20.62 -4.25 -25.94
N ASP A 533 -21.25 -4.24 -27.13
CA ASP A 533 -22.00 -3.09 -27.62
C ASP A 533 -23.41 -2.98 -26.98
N TYR A 534 -24.17 -1.94 -27.37
CA TYR A 534 -25.54 -1.71 -26.88
C TYR A 534 -26.54 -2.80 -27.33
N LEU A 535 -26.19 -3.63 -28.31
CA LEU A 535 -26.95 -4.79 -28.77
C LEU A 535 -26.51 -6.09 -28.10
N ASN A 536 -25.60 -6.01 -27.11
CA ASN A 536 -25.00 -7.14 -26.39
C ASN A 536 -24.11 -8.05 -27.27
N ASN A 537 -23.64 -7.56 -28.45
CA ASN A 537 -22.65 -8.26 -29.26
C ASN A 537 -21.24 -8.01 -28.69
N ILE A 538 -20.38 -9.01 -28.73
CA ILE A 538 -19.00 -8.88 -28.29
C ILE A 538 -18.22 -8.10 -29.34
N VAL A 539 -17.65 -6.95 -28.96
CA VAL A 539 -16.87 -6.04 -29.82
C VAL A 539 -15.39 -6.04 -29.52
N GLY A 540 -14.98 -6.76 -28.47
CA GLY A 540 -13.57 -6.87 -28.08
C GLY A 540 -13.40 -7.49 -26.70
N VAL A 541 -12.18 -7.39 -26.18
CA VAL A 541 -11.80 -7.90 -24.85
C VAL A 541 -11.05 -6.81 -24.08
N CYS A 542 -11.46 -6.58 -22.84
CA CYS A 542 -10.74 -5.73 -21.88
C CYS A 542 -9.93 -6.58 -20.92
N PHE A 543 -8.67 -6.21 -20.73
CA PHE A 543 -7.74 -6.83 -19.79
C PHE A 543 -7.45 -5.86 -18.66
N VAL A 544 -7.63 -6.33 -17.44
CA VAL A 544 -7.21 -5.62 -16.22
C VAL A 544 -6.15 -6.46 -15.54
N GLY A 545 -4.98 -5.92 -15.36
CA GLY A 545 -3.82 -6.65 -14.90
C GLY A 545 -3.27 -6.18 -13.56
N GLN A 546 -2.36 -6.98 -13.02
CA GLN A 546 -1.52 -6.63 -11.88
C GLN A 546 -0.07 -6.88 -12.24
N ASP A 547 0.80 -5.89 -12.01
CA ASP A 547 2.25 -6.03 -12.16
C ASP A 547 2.81 -6.98 -11.10
N VAL A 548 3.48 -8.03 -11.55
CA VAL A 548 4.11 -9.04 -10.68
C VAL A 548 5.63 -9.09 -10.85
N ILE A 549 6.24 -8.07 -11.45
CA ILE A 549 7.69 -8.03 -11.70
C ILE A 549 8.48 -8.18 -10.39
N GLY A 550 8.10 -7.43 -9.36
CA GLY A 550 8.74 -7.51 -8.04
C GLY A 550 8.63 -8.91 -7.43
N HIS A 551 7.47 -9.53 -7.52
CA HIS A 551 7.23 -10.90 -7.05
C HIS A 551 8.10 -11.92 -7.80
N LYS A 552 8.18 -11.78 -9.13
CA LYS A 552 8.98 -12.68 -9.98
C LYS A 552 10.47 -12.60 -9.63
N ILE A 553 11.01 -11.40 -9.44
CA ILE A 553 12.42 -11.20 -9.06
C ILE A 553 12.74 -11.88 -7.71
N VAL A 554 11.87 -11.79 -6.73
CA VAL A 554 12.06 -12.47 -5.43
C VAL A 554 11.95 -13.97 -5.60
N MET A 555 10.99 -14.44 -6.40
CA MET A 555 10.78 -15.87 -6.64
C MET A 555 11.96 -16.48 -7.41
N ASP A 556 12.50 -15.81 -8.41
CA ASP A 556 13.69 -16.26 -9.14
C ASP A 556 14.92 -16.30 -8.23
N LYS A 557 15.09 -15.30 -7.35
CA LYS A 557 16.14 -15.35 -6.32
C LYS A 557 15.94 -16.50 -5.36
N PHE A 558 14.71 -16.78 -4.96
CA PHE A 558 14.35 -17.89 -4.10
C PHE A 558 14.70 -19.25 -4.77
N ILE A 559 14.32 -19.43 -6.03
CA ILE A 559 14.65 -20.64 -6.81
C ILE A 559 16.15 -20.79 -6.94
N ASN A 560 16.90 -19.72 -7.20
CA ASN A 560 18.35 -19.75 -7.29
C ASN A 560 19.00 -20.14 -5.95
N ILE A 561 18.55 -19.55 -4.82
CA ILE A 561 19.01 -19.91 -3.49
C ILE A 561 18.69 -21.37 -3.18
N GLN A 562 17.51 -21.85 -3.55
CA GLN A 562 17.15 -23.26 -3.38
C GLN A 562 18.01 -24.19 -4.25
N GLY A 563 18.34 -23.75 -5.46
CA GLY A 563 19.28 -24.45 -6.34
C GLY A 563 20.69 -24.53 -5.75
N ASP A 564 21.20 -23.40 -5.27
CA ASP A 564 22.51 -23.32 -4.60
C ASP A 564 22.55 -24.18 -3.33
N TYR A 565 21.47 -24.16 -2.54
CA TYR A 565 21.29 -25.01 -1.36
C TYR A 565 21.40 -26.50 -1.72
N LYS A 566 20.67 -26.97 -2.75
CA LYS A 566 20.75 -28.35 -3.22
C LYS A 566 22.13 -28.69 -3.73
N ALA A 567 22.76 -27.80 -4.49
CA ALA A 567 24.12 -28.00 -5.01
C ALA A 567 25.15 -28.12 -3.89
N ILE A 568 25.03 -27.32 -2.83
CA ILE A 568 25.91 -27.39 -1.65
C ILE A 568 25.70 -28.70 -0.89
N ILE A 569 24.46 -29.07 -0.57
CA ILE A 569 24.15 -30.30 0.19
C ILE A 569 24.64 -31.55 -0.54
N HIS A 570 24.40 -31.61 -1.86
CA HIS A 570 24.76 -32.78 -2.68
C HIS A 570 26.17 -32.70 -3.26
N SER A 571 26.95 -31.68 -2.91
CA SER A 571 28.34 -31.58 -3.32
C SER A 571 29.14 -32.79 -2.84
N PRO A 572 30.02 -33.36 -3.68
CA PRO A 572 30.89 -34.46 -3.28
C PRO A 572 32.03 -34.05 -2.33
N ASN A 573 32.06 -32.77 -1.92
CA ASN A 573 33.09 -32.22 -1.04
C ASN A 573 33.11 -32.96 0.31
N PRO A 574 34.25 -33.53 0.74
CA PRO A 574 34.36 -34.26 2.00
C PRO A 574 34.14 -33.41 3.26
N LEU A 575 34.12 -32.09 3.12
CA LEU A 575 33.80 -31.16 4.22
C LEU A 575 32.30 -31.05 4.49
N ILE A 576 31.45 -31.55 3.60
CA ILE A 576 29.99 -31.53 3.80
C ILE A 576 29.65 -32.72 4.72
N PRO A 577 29.03 -32.47 5.89
CA PRO A 577 28.64 -33.52 6.80
C PRO A 577 27.51 -34.39 6.26
N PRO A 578 27.28 -35.59 6.80
CA PRO A 578 26.08 -36.37 6.51
C PRO A 578 24.82 -35.56 6.88
N ILE A 579 23.92 -35.38 5.94
CA ILE A 579 22.68 -34.63 6.12
C ILE A 579 21.50 -35.48 5.65
N PHE A 580 20.49 -35.61 6.50
CA PHE A 580 19.20 -36.16 6.16
C PHE A 580 18.09 -35.32 6.77
N ALA A 581 16.90 -35.34 6.16
CA ALA A 581 15.71 -34.69 6.71
C ALA A 581 14.49 -35.59 6.46
N ALA A 582 13.50 -35.46 7.34
CA ALA A 582 12.20 -36.11 7.19
C ALA A 582 11.08 -35.08 7.20
N ASP A 583 9.96 -35.41 6.59
CA ASP A 583 8.73 -34.63 6.64
C ASP A 583 7.94 -34.89 7.94
N GLU A 584 6.73 -34.32 8.01
CA GLU A 584 5.81 -34.48 9.16
C GLU A 584 5.32 -35.94 9.33
N ASN A 585 5.37 -36.74 8.26
CA ASN A 585 4.99 -38.15 8.25
C ASN A 585 6.20 -39.09 8.52
N THR A 586 7.35 -38.54 8.89
CA THR A 586 8.60 -39.27 9.11
C THR A 586 9.21 -39.87 7.82
N CYS A 587 8.71 -39.52 6.63
CA CYS A 587 9.29 -39.94 5.37
C CYS A 587 10.54 -39.12 5.07
N CYS A 588 11.59 -39.77 4.56
CA CYS A 588 12.83 -39.10 4.22
C CYS A 588 12.67 -38.19 2.99
N ILE A 589 12.93 -36.90 3.15
CA ILE A 589 12.84 -35.89 2.06
C ILE A 589 14.20 -35.39 1.59
N GLU A 590 15.25 -35.56 2.41
CA GLU A 590 16.60 -35.14 2.06
C GLU A 590 17.63 -36.19 2.51
N TRP A 591 18.54 -36.54 1.60
CA TRP A 591 19.60 -37.54 1.83
C TRP A 591 20.79 -37.19 0.95
N ASN A 592 21.87 -36.70 1.54
CA ASN A 592 23.01 -36.22 0.77
C ASN A 592 24.06 -37.29 0.50
N THR A 593 25.00 -37.00 -0.39
CA THR A 593 26.09 -37.90 -0.77
C THR A 593 26.96 -38.37 0.40
N ALA A 594 27.10 -37.57 1.47
CA ALA A 594 27.84 -37.97 2.66
C ALA A 594 27.07 -39.02 3.48
N MET A 595 25.73 -38.94 3.53
CA MET A 595 24.86 -39.97 4.10
C MET A 595 24.91 -41.27 3.31
N GLU A 596 24.90 -41.20 1.98
CA GLU A 596 25.04 -42.37 1.11
C GLU A 596 26.35 -43.13 1.40
N LYS A 597 27.46 -42.37 1.53
CA LYS A 597 28.77 -42.94 1.84
C LYS A 597 28.83 -43.50 3.28
N LEU A 598 28.17 -42.86 4.21
CA LEU A 598 28.18 -43.29 5.61
C LEU A 598 27.36 -44.56 5.86
N THR A 599 26.20 -44.64 5.21
CA THR A 599 25.22 -45.71 5.46
C THR A 599 25.22 -46.82 4.40
N GLY A 600 25.74 -46.53 3.21
CA GLY A 600 25.67 -47.43 2.06
C GLY A 600 24.34 -47.42 1.33
N TRP A 601 23.36 -46.63 1.77
CA TRP A 601 22.06 -46.54 1.15
C TRP A 601 22.02 -45.39 0.13
N PRO A 602 21.71 -45.66 -1.13
CA PRO A 602 21.59 -44.60 -2.15
C PRO A 602 20.33 -43.76 -1.94
N ARG A 603 20.39 -42.47 -2.32
CA ARG A 603 19.30 -41.52 -2.18
C ARG A 603 17.99 -41.99 -2.81
N SER A 604 18.07 -42.66 -3.96
CA SER A 604 16.93 -43.19 -4.68
C SER A 604 16.11 -44.25 -3.94
N GLU A 605 16.69 -44.91 -2.95
CA GLU A 605 16.03 -45.94 -2.16
C GLU A 605 15.54 -45.44 -0.82
N VAL A 606 15.96 -44.23 -0.40
CA VAL A 606 15.67 -43.68 0.93
C VAL A 606 14.63 -42.57 0.87
N ILE A 607 14.54 -41.84 -0.23
CA ILE A 607 13.57 -40.75 -0.39
C ILE A 607 12.16 -41.31 -0.55
N GLY A 608 11.19 -40.81 0.29
CA GLY A 608 9.80 -41.26 0.38
C GLY A 608 9.66 -42.23 1.53
#